data_f0a5fea2225e40cb6667f700c0102efc
#
_entry.id   f0a5fea2225e40cb6667f700c0102efc
#
_cell.length_a   1.000
_cell.length_b   1.000
_cell.length_c   1.000
_cell.angle_alpha   90.00
_cell.angle_beta   90.00
_cell.angle_gamma   90.00
#
_symmetry.space_group_name_H-M   'P 1'
#
loop_
_entity.id
_entity.type
_entity.pdbx_description
1 polymer ?
#
loop_
_entity_poly.entity_id
_entity_poly.type
_entity_poly.pdbx_seq_one_letter_code
_entity_poly.pdbx_strand_id
1 'polypeptide(L)'
;MFTKPDNLQAYLNSADKIITHNGIFFDFPVLKKLWNITVKKSQVVDTLVLARLYDPSIENGHSLDAWGERLGYYKAPYKQIWSWMTWTFLDKDNAHLPFDEPVIPLLHHYCARDTLVTAQLYKHLEKEMQHDFSEKSKELEHQVAIIIAEQERNGFKLDERAASQLLCELKAKLEAHTTSLQSIFPPKVQSNRVHKTTGKALADIVEPFNPGSRKQIAERLIEKGWKPSKKTEKGSVIVDETTLEGINIPEAKAIAEYLMLQKRIAQIESWIEAIESDGRVHGKVITNGAVTGRMTHHSPNMAQIPNSGAVYGPECRNLWTVEKGNSLVGIDASGLELRMLAHYMNDDEYTHQVVSGDIHTTNQKAAGLETRNQAKTFIYAFLYGAGSAKIGSISGGGAKEGQLLIDRFLRNTPKLKRLREKVSRIYADKGWLPGLDGRKLLVRSEHSSLNTLLQGAGAVVMKQALVLLKKELNRQKIWHEFKVNVHDEWQIECHEADADTVGQLGKEAIKQAGIELKMRCPLDGEYNVGKTWKDTH
;
A
#
# COMPACT_ATOMS: atom_id res chain seq x y z
N MET A 1 -20.49 -34.30 0.81
CA MET A 1 -19.09 -34.04 1.21
C MET A 1 -18.17 -34.91 0.41
N PHE A 2 -17.03 -34.36 -0.05
CA PHE A 2 -16.02 -35.13 -0.78
C PHE A 2 -15.02 -35.71 0.21
N THR A 3 -14.88 -37.02 0.21
CA THR A 3 -13.91 -37.76 1.03
C THR A 3 -12.70 -38.22 0.24
N LYS A 4 -12.73 -38.06 -1.11
CA LYS A 4 -11.66 -38.46 -2.03
C LYS A 4 -11.27 -37.27 -2.93
N PRO A 5 -9.96 -36.99 -3.10
CA PRO A 5 -9.47 -35.91 -3.94
C PRO A 5 -9.99 -35.96 -5.39
N ASP A 6 -9.97 -37.13 -5.99
CA ASP A 6 -10.38 -37.32 -7.40
C ASP A 6 -11.84 -36.94 -7.67
N ASN A 7 -12.74 -37.27 -6.72
CA ASN A 7 -14.14 -36.89 -6.84
C ASN A 7 -14.32 -35.36 -6.75
N LEU A 8 -13.57 -34.68 -5.88
CA LEU A 8 -13.60 -33.23 -5.78
C LEU A 8 -12.99 -32.60 -7.04
N GLN A 9 -11.86 -33.11 -7.53
CA GLN A 9 -11.23 -32.59 -8.76
C GLN A 9 -12.17 -32.73 -9.98
N ALA A 10 -12.84 -33.88 -10.13
CA ALA A 10 -13.81 -34.09 -11.19
C ALA A 10 -15.00 -33.12 -11.10
N TYR A 11 -15.53 -32.91 -9.90
CA TYR A 11 -16.60 -31.95 -9.64
C TYR A 11 -16.19 -30.50 -9.98
N LEU A 12 -15.02 -30.06 -9.52
CA LEU A 12 -14.51 -28.72 -9.82
C LEU A 12 -14.26 -28.52 -11.32
N ASN A 13 -13.79 -29.56 -12.02
CA ASN A 13 -13.58 -29.51 -13.47
C ASN A 13 -14.88 -29.37 -14.27
N SER A 14 -16.00 -29.87 -13.75
CA SER A 14 -17.32 -29.80 -14.40
C SER A 14 -18.05 -28.47 -14.12
N ALA A 15 -17.59 -27.67 -13.20
CA ALA A 15 -18.23 -26.39 -12.84
C ALA A 15 -17.90 -25.28 -13.86
N ASP A 16 -18.90 -24.52 -14.27
CA ASP A 16 -18.69 -23.33 -15.10
C ASP A 16 -18.01 -22.21 -14.29
N LYS A 17 -18.44 -22.03 -13.05
CA LYS A 17 -17.89 -21.04 -12.10
C LYS A 17 -17.70 -21.67 -10.72
N ILE A 18 -16.60 -21.32 -10.07
CA ILE A 18 -16.29 -21.71 -8.70
C ILE A 18 -16.27 -20.44 -7.86
N ILE A 19 -17.33 -20.25 -7.07
CA ILE A 19 -17.54 -19.03 -6.28
C ILE A 19 -16.98 -19.25 -4.87
N THR A 20 -16.07 -18.38 -4.45
CA THR A 20 -15.41 -18.44 -3.15
C THR A 20 -15.43 -17.08 -2.46
N HIS A 21 -15.01 -17.04 -1.21
CA HIS A 21 -14.67 -15.80 -0.50
C HIS A 21 -13.27 -15.92 0.08
N ASN A 22 -12.30 -15.25 -0.52
CA ASN A 22 -10.87 -15.37 -0.23
C ASN A 22 -10.23 -16.70 -0.66
N GLY A 23 -10.87 -17.44 -1.59
CA GLY A 23 -10.40 -18.74 -2.02
C GLY A 23 -9.07 -18.69 -2.78
N ILE A 24 -8.80 -17.60 -3.50
CA ILE A 24 -7.55 -17.37 -4.24
C ILE A 24 -6.35 -17.38 -3.28
N PHE A 25 -6.48 -16.75 -2.12
CA PHE A 25 -5.40 -16.63 -1.14
C PHE A 25 -5.37 -17.78 -0.12
N PHE A 26 -6.47 -18.49 0.10
CA PHE A 26 -6.57 -19.52 1.12
C PHE A 26 -6.99 -20.90 0.59
N ASP A 27 -8.23 -21.08 0.13
CA ASP A 27 -8.77 -22.41 -0.16
C ASP A 27 -8.00 -23.14 -1.28
N PHE A 28 -7.73 -22.47 -2.40
CA PHE A 28 -7.04 -23.11 -3.54
C PHE A 28 -5.59 -23.47 -3.22
N PRO A 29 -4.78 -22.64 -2.56
CA PRO A 29 -3.45 -23.05 -2.08
C PRO A 29 -3.49 -24.24 -1.13
N VAL A 30 -4.46 -24.29 -0.20
CA VAL A 30 -4.61 -25.41 0.74
C VAL A 30 -5.00 -26.69 0.00
N LEU A 31 -5.97 -26.65 -0.89
CA LEU A 31 -6.37 -27.79 -1.73
C LEU A 31 -5.23 -28.30 -2.59
N LYS A 32 -4.42 -27.38 -3.15
CA LYS A 32 -3.22 -27.75 -3.92
C LYS A 32 -2.18 -28.43 -3.04
N LYS A 33 -1.91 -27.87 -1.84
CA LYS A 33 -0.90 -28.41 -0.92
C LYS A 33 -1.28 -29.78 -0.35
N LEU A 34 -2.52 -29.95 0.06
CA LEU A 34 -2.95 -31.15 0.78
C LEU A 34 -3.42 -32.28 -0.15
N TRP A 35 -4.10 -31.95 -1.24
CA TRP A 35 -4.74 -32.91 -2.13
C TRP A 35 -4.29 -32.83 -3.58
N ASN A 36 -3.32 -31.97 -3.91
CA ASN A 36 -2.84 -31.70 -5.26
C ASN A 36 -3.95 -31.29 -6.25
N ILE A 37 -5.06 -30.74 -5.73
CA ILE A 37 -6.18 -30.26 -6.54
C ILE A 37 -5.80 -28.93 -7.19
N THR A 38 -6.18 -28.80 -8.47
CA THR A 38 -5.99 -27.57 -9.24
C THR A 38 -7.33 -27.05 -9.76
N VAL A 39 -7.46 -25.73 -9.82
CA VAL A 39 -8.64 -25.04 -10.32
C VAL A 39 -8.25 -24.21 -11.54
N LYS A 40 -9.06 -24.26 -12.59
CA LYS A 40 -8.84 -23.42 -13.78
C LYS A 40 -9.06 -21.95 -13.40
N LYS A 41 -8.07 -21.10 -13.66
CA LYS A 41 -8.12 -19.66 -13.31
C LYS A 41 -9.36 -18.96 -13.88
N SER A 42 -9.83 -19.38 -15.07
CA SER A 42 -11.03 -18.82 -15.72
C SER A 42 -12.36 -19.19 -15.06
N GLN A 43 -12.39 -20.20 -14.19
CA GLN A 43 -13.60 -20.61 -13.45
C GLN A 43 -13.75 -19.88 -12.11
N VAL A 44 -12.68 -19.23 -11.63
CA VAL A 44 -12.64 -18.67 -10.27
C VAL A 44 -13.36 -17.33 -10.21
N VAL A 45 -14.31 -17.23 -9.29
CA VAL A 45 -14.95 -15.96 -8.88
C VAL A 45 -14.79 -15.82 -7.38
N ASP A 46 -13.98 -14.86 -6.96
CA ASP A 46 -13.74 -14.58 -5.56
C ASP A 46 -14.52 -13.34 -5.10
N THR A 47 -15.48 -13.55 -4.22
CA THR A 47 -16.35 -12.48 -3.74
C THR A 47 -15.62 -11.45 -2.88
N LEU A 48 -14.47 -11.78 -2.28
CA LEU A 48 -13.63 -10.79 -1.59
C LEU A 48 -12.97 -9.82 -2.58
N VAL A 49 -12.52 -10.34 -3.74
CA VAL A 49 -11.97 -9.52 -4.83
C VAL A 49 -13.05 -8.59 -5.38
N LEU A 50 -14.24 -9.14 -5.66
CA LEU A 50 -15.37 -8.34 -6.14
C LEU A 50 -15.83 -7.30 -5.12
N ALA A 51 -15.94 -7.65 -3.84
CA ALA A 51 -16.36 -6.75 -2.78
C ALA A 51 -15.39 -5.57 -2.61
N ARG A 52 -14.08 -5.83 -2.70
CA ARG A 52 -13.06 -4.77 -2.66
C ARG A 52 -13.04 -3.91 -3.93
N LEU A 53 -13.38 -4.47 -5.08
CA LEU A 53 -13.56 -3.70 -6.31
C LEU A 53 -14.83 -2.83 -6.24
N TYR A 54 -15.91 -3.35 -5.67
CA TYR A 54 -17.18 -2.66 -5.48
C TYR A 54 -17.03 -1.41 -4.60
N ASP A 55 -16.48 -1.57 -3.40
CA ASP A 55 -16.19 -0.46 -2.49
C ASP A 55 -15.02 -0.81 -1.54
N PRO A 56 -13.79 -0.38 -1.84
CA PRO A 56 -12.63 -0.66 -0.99
C PRO A 56 -12.68 0.00 0.39
N SER A 57 -13.60 0.95 0.61
CA SER A 57 -13.70 1.76 1.84
C SER A 57 -14.91 1.41 2.73
N ILE A 58 -15.60 0.33 2.44
CA ILE A 58 -16.82 -0.05 3.16
C ILE A 58 -16.57 -0.19 4.66
N GLU A 59 -17.45 0.40 5.47
CA GLU A 59 -17.36 0.32 6.93
C GLU A 59 -17.42 -1.13 7.42
N ASN A 60 -16.74 -1.43 8.54
CA ASN A 60 -16.59 -2.77 9.12
C ASN A 60 -15.90 -3.80 8.21
N GLY A 61 -15.33 -3.37 7.08
CA GLY A 61 -14.49 -4.19 6.19
C GLY A 61 -15.25 -5.24 5.38
N HIS A 62 -14.47 -6.18 4.82
CA HIS A 62 -14.92 -7.14 3.81
C HIS A 62 -14.97 -8.59 4.30
N SER A 63 -14.91 -8.84 5.61
CA SER A 63 -15.04 -10.21 6.11
C SER A 63 -16.41 -10.79 5.74
N LEU A 64 -16.46 -12.11 5.54
CA LEU A 64 -17.72 -12.79 5.25
C LEU A 64 -18.75 -12.60 6.36
N ASP A 65 -18.30 -12.42 7.59
CA ASP A 65 -19.13 -12.10 8.76
C ASP A 65 -19.80 -10.73 8.60
N ALA A 66 -18.99 -9.69 8.31
CA ALA A 66 -19.50 -8.33 8.09
C ALA A 66 -20.48 -8.27 6.90
N TRP A 67 -20.23 -9.03 5.84
CA TRP A 67 -21.17 -9.13 4.73
C TRP A 67 -22.43 -9.92 5.10
N GLY A 68 -22.31 -10.96 5.92
CA GLY A 68 -23.45 -11.70 6.44
C GLY A 68 -24.40 -10.81 7.25
N GLU A 69 -23.85 -9.94 8.11
CA GLU A 69 -24.61 -8.95 8.86
C GLU A 69 -25.35 -7.96 7.93
N ARG A 70 -24.66 -7.39 6.94
CA ARG A 70 -25.26 -6.44 5.97
C ARG A 70 -26.39 -7.04 5.16
N LEU A 71 -26.27 -8.32 4.80
CA LEU A 71 -27.24 -9.02 3.96
C LEU A 71 -28.34 -9.73 4.76
N GLY A 72 -28.25 -9.78 6.10
CA GLY A 72 -29.19 -10.51 6.95
C GLY A 72 -29.00 -12.04 6.93
N TYR A 73 -27.82 -12.53 6.50
CA TYR A 73 -27.45 -13.94 6.42
C TYR A 73 -26.28 -14.22 7.38
N TYR A 74 -26.57 -14.43 8.65
CA TYR A 74 -25.54 -14.56 9.68
C TYR A 74 -24.74 -15.84 9.55
N LYS A 75 -23.43 -15.74 9.81
CA LYS A 75 -22.53 -16.89 9.99
C LYS A 75 -22.87 -17.66 11.27
N ALA A 76 -22.44 -18.90 11.33
CA ALA A 76 -22.44 -19.61 12.60
C ALA A 76 -21.38 -19.01 13.55
N PRO A 77 -21.62 -18.94 14.88
CA PRO A 77 -20.71 -18.34 15.85
C PRO A 77 -19.50 -19.25 16.13
N TYR A 78 -18.69 -19.49 15.10
CA TYR A 78 -17.58 -20.46 15.11
C TYR A 78 -16.57 -20.19 16.22
N LYS A 79 -16.15 -18.91 16.43
CA LYS A 79 -15.16 -18.57 17.46
C LYS A 79 -15.64 -18.94 18.86
N GLN A 80 -16.92 -18.75 19.14
CA GLN A 80 -17.52 -19.10 20.43
C GLN A 80 -17.62 -20.62 20.58
N ILE A 81 -18.06 -21.31 19.52
CA ILE A 81 -18.14 -22.77 19.47
C ILE A 81 -16.75 -23.38 19.61
N TRP A 82 -15.74 -22.86 18.86
CA TRP A 82 -14.36 -23.32 18.93
C TRP A 82 -13.72 -23.06 20.29
N SER A 83 -13.91 -21.88 20.86
CA SER A 83 -13.46 -21.56 22.22
C SER A 83 -14.09 -22.50 23.26
N TRP A 84 -15.40 -22.73 23.16
CA TRP A 84 -16.08 -23.69 24.06
C TRP A 84 -15.54 -25.11 23.88
N MET A 85 -15.33 -25.60 22.68
CA MET A 85 -14.77 -26.91 22.38
C MET A 85 -13.33 -27.05 22.89
N THR A 86 -12.48 -26.05 22.66
CA THR A 86 -11.09 -26.07 23.15
C THR A 86 -11.02 -26.05 24.68
N TRP A 87 -11.95 -25.37 25.37
CA TRP A 87 -12.05 -25.37 26.82
C TRP A 87 -12.60 -26.69 27.39
N THR A 88 -13.47 -27.37 26.66
CA THR A 88 -14.17 -28.55 27.15
C THR A 88 -13.46 -29.85 26.80
N PHE A 89 -12.71 -29.91 25.69
CA PHE A 89 -12.17 -31.15 25.14
C PHE A 89 -10.65 -31.15 24.86
N LEU A 90 -9.94 -30.04 25.06
CA LEU A 90 -8.48 -30.00 24.95
C LEU A 90 -7.84 -30.04 26.34
N ASP A 91 -7.20 -31.13 26.66
CA ASP A 91 -6.19 -31.19 27.71
C ASP A 91 -5.00 -30.30 27.24
N LYS A 92 -4.48 -29.45 28.14
CA LYS A 92 -3.49 -28.39 27.80
C LYS A 92 -2.19 -28.94 27.21
N ASP A 93 -1.95 -30.24 27.29
CA ASP A 93 -0.70 -30.88 26.84
C ASP A 93 -0.85 -31.74 25.58
N ASN A 94 -2.04 -31.92 25.02
CA ASN A 94 -2.27 -32.70 23.79
C ASN A 94 -3.01 -31.92 22.73
N ALA A 95 -2.25 -31.40 21.75
CA ALA A 95 -2.74 -30.62 20.61
C ALA A 95 -3.49 -31.45 19.54
N HIS A 96 -3.94 -32.65 19.83
CA HIS A 96 -4.76 -33.49 18.97
C HIS A 96 -6.22 -33.42 19.42
N LEU A 97 -7.00 -32.56 18.74
CA LEU A 97 -8.46 -32.65 18.81
C LEU A 97 -8.86 -34.07 18.38
N PRO A 98 -9.56 -34.83 19.25
CA PRO A 98 -10.27 -35.99 18.75
C PRO A 98 -11.32 -35.47 17.77
N PHE A 99 -11.11 -35.73 16.48
CA PHE A 99 -12.11 -35.45 15.42
C PHE A 99 -13.30 -36.42 15.53
N ASP A 100 -13.68 -36.79 16.76
CA ASP A 100 -14.75 -37.72 17.03
C ASP A 100 -16.07 -36.96 17.26
N GLU A 101 -16.99 -37.36 16.47
CA GLU A 101 -18.43 -37.17 16.38
C GLU A 101 -19.11 -35.80 16.68
N PRO A 102 -18.96 -35.04 17.75
CA PRO A 102 -19.71 -33.78 17.87
C PRO A 102 -19.10 -32.59 17.08
N VAL A 103 -17.80 -32.65 16.74
CA VAL A 103 -17.08 -31.56 16.07
C VAL A 103 -17.40 -31.49 14.57
N ILE A 104 -17.49 -32.65 13.91
CA ILE A 104 -17.75 -32.74 12.47
C ILE A 104 -19.09 -32.11 12.06
N PRO A 105 -20.23 -32.41 12.71
CA PRO A 105 -21.49 -31.76 12.39
C PRO A 105 -21.47 -30.24 12.55
N LEU A 106 -20.78 -29.72 13.55
CA LEU A 106 -20.64 -28.28 13.78
C LEU A 106 -19.80 -27.61 12.68
N LEU A 107 -18.70 -28.23 12.27
CA LEU A 107 -17.90 -27.76 11.13
C LEU A 107 -18.70 -27.80 9.83
N HIS A 108 -19.49 -28.84 9.61
CA HIS A 108 -20.40 -28.91 8.46
C HIS A 108 -21.43 -27.79 8.46
N HIS A 109 -22.05 -27.53 9.61
CA HIS A 109 -22.99 -26.44 9.75
C HIS A 109 -22.33 -25.09 9.48
N TYR A 110 -21.15 -24.87 10.05
CA TYR A 110 -20.35 -23.67 9.82
C TYR A 110 -20.01 -23.49 8.32
N CYS A 111 -19.48 -24.54 7.66
CA CYS A 111 -19.17 -24.49 6.22
C CYS A 111 -20.41 -24.25 5.35
N ALA A 112 -21.54 -24.87 5.69
CA ALA A 112 -22.80 -24.66 4.98
C ALA A 112 -23.29 -23.21 5.13
N ARG A 113 -23.18 -22.61 6.32
CA ARG A 113 -23.52 -21.21 6.54
C ARG A 113 -22.59 -20.27 5.78
N ASP A 114 -21.28 -20.51 5.79
CA ASP A 114 -20.31 -19.72 5.00
C ASP A 114 -20.59 -19.80 3.50
N THR A 115 -20.91 -20.98 2.99
CA THR A 115 -21.29 -21.18 1.59
C THR A 115 -22.56 -20.40 1.24
N LEU A 116 -23.57 -20.43 2.12
CA LEU A 116 -24.81 -19.67 1.93
C LEU A 116 -24.54 -18.15 1.87
N VAL A 117 -23.79 -17.62 2.84
CA VAL A 117 -23.43 -16.18 2.86
C VAL A 117 -22.63 -15.81 1.61
N THR A 118 -21.67 -16.64 1.20
CA THR A 118 -20.89 -16.41 -0.03
C THR A 118 -21.78 -16.36 -1.26
N ALA A 119 -22.75 -17.27 -1.38
CA ALA A 119 -23.70 -17.30 -2.51
C ALA A 119 -24.61 -16.06 -2.54
N GLN A 120 -25.10 -15.60 -1.38
CA GLN A 120 -25.90 -14.39 -1.30
C GLN A 120 -25.07 -13.13 -1.59
N LEU A 121 -23.85 -13.08 -1.09
CA LEU A 121 -22.92 -11.99 -1.39
C LEU A 121 -22.63 -11.92 -2.91
N TYR A 122 -22.38 -13.06 -3.55
CA TYR A 122 -22.16 -13.10 -4.99
C TYR A 122 -23.33 -12.53 -5.76
N LYS A 123 -24.57 -12.98 -5.45
CA LYS A 123 -25.80 -12.47 -6.08
C LYS A 123 -25.98 -10.97 -5.87
N HIS A 124 -25.70 -10.48 -4.66
CA HIS A 124 -25.75 -9.06 -4.36
C HIS A 124 -24.76 -8.26 -5.20
N LEU A 125 -23.48 -8.69 -5.21
CA LEU A 125 -22.43 -7.99 -5.97
C LEU A 125 -22.68 -8.06 -7.49
N GLU A 126 -23.15 -9.17 -8.04
CA GLU A 126 -23.52 -9.23 -9.47
C GLU A 126 -24.58 -8.19 -9.81
N LYS A 127 -25.61 -8.04 -8.97
CA LYS A 127 -26.68 -7.07 -9.16
C LYS A 127 -26.16 -5.62 -9.06
N GLU A 128 -25.44 -5.30 -7.99
CA GLU A 128 -24.95 -3.94 -7.74
C GLU A 128 -23.88 -3.49 -8.75
N MET A 129 -23.08 -4.43 -9.25
CA MET A 129 -21.99 -4.13 -10.19
C MET A 129 -22.41 -4.20 -11.66
N GLN A 130 -23.67 -4.54 -11.96
CA GLN A 130 -24.14 -4.82 -13.33
C GLN A 130 -23.94 -3.64 -14.30
N HIS A 131 -24.14 -2.41 -13.85
CA HIS A 131 -24.13 -1.22 -14.72
C HIS A 131 -22.88 -0.37 -14.61
N ASP A 132 -22.26 -0.35 -13.45
CA ASP A 132 -21.16 0.57 -13.12
C ASP A 132 -19.77 -0.07 -13.19
N PHE A 133 -19.69 -1.39 -13.47
CA PHE A 133 -18.44 -2.13 -13.57
C PHE A 133 -18.42 -3.00 -14.82
N SER A 134 -17.34 -2.89 -15.60
CA SER A 134 -17.15 -3.74 -16.78
C SER A 134 -16.71 -5.15 -16.36
N GLU A 135 -17.00 -6.17 -17.20
CA GLU A 135 -16.46 -7.52 -17.00
C GLU A 135 -14.92 -7.53 -17.06
N LYS A 136 -14.32 -6.64 -17.89
CA LYS A 136 -12.87 -6.48 -17.95
C LYS A 136 -12.25 -6.07 -16.62
N SER A 137 -12.90 -5.17 -15.89
CA SER A 137 -12.42 -4.73 -14.57
C SER A 137 -12.50 -5.87 -13.54
N LYS A 138 -13.55 -6.67 -13.57
CA LYS A 138 -13.72 -7.84 -12.69
C LYS A 138 -12.68 -8.91 -13.00
N GLU A 139 -12.48 -9.22 -14.28
CA GLU A 139 -11.48 -10.19 -14.74
C GLU A 139 -10.05 -9.76 -14.40
N LEU A 140 -9.71 -8.49 -14.64
CA LEU A 140 -8.41 -7.94 -14.32
C LEU A 140 -8.07 -8.09 -12.84
N GLU A 141 -8.99 -7.74 -11.93
CA GLU A 141 -8.75 -7.87 -10.50
C GLU A 141 -8.58 -9.33 -10.05
N HIS A 142 -9.29 -10.30 -10.65
CA HIS A 142 -9.08 -11.71 -10.36
C HIS A 142 -7.71 -12.20 -10.84
N GLN A 143 -7.30 -11.84 -12.07
CA GLN A 143 -5.98 -12.19 -12.59
C GLN A 143 -4.85 -11.61 -11.74
N VAL A 144 -5.00 -10.36 -11.32
CA VAL A 144 -4.05 -9.69 -10.39
C VAL A 144 -4.04 -10.40 -9.03
N ALA A 145 -5.19 -10.72 -8.46
CA ALA A 145 -5.27 -11.42 -7.17
C ALA A 145 -4.54 -12.76 -7.19
N ILE A 146 -4.62 -13.50 -8.30
CA ILE A 146 -3.90 -14.77 -8.47
C ILE A 146 -2.39 -14.57 -8.49
N ILE A 147 -1.90 -13.53 -9.20
CA ILE A 147 -0.46 -13.21 -9.26
C ILE A 147 0.05 -12.77 -7.88
N ILE A 148 -0.71 -11.94 -7.20
CA ILE A 148 -0.35 -11.45 -5.87
C ILE A 148 -0.38 -12.57 -4.82
N ALA A 149 -1.34 -13.50 -4.91
CA ALA A 149 -1.33 -14.68 -4.06
C ALA A 149 -0.10 -15.59 -4.29
N GLU A 150 0.42 -15.66 -5.52
CA GLU A 150 1.71 -16.30 -5.81
C GLU A 150 2.86 -15.50 -5.18
N GLN A 151 2.89 -14.16 -5.34
CA GLN A 151 3.90 -13.28 -4.75
C GLN A 151 3.98 -13.42 -3.22
N GLU A 152 2.84 -13.41 -2.53
CA GLU A 152 2.80 -13.60 -1.07
C GLU A 152 3.40 -14.94 -0.64
N ARG A 153 3.17 -16.01 -1.40
CA ARG A 153 3.76 -17.33 -1.13
C ARG A 153 5.25 -17.41 -1.47
N ASN A 154 5.69 -16.70 -2.49
CA ASN A 154 7.11 -16.63 -2.86
C ASN A 154 7.93 -15.98 -1.75
N GLY A 155 7.38 -14.96 -1.08
CA GLY A 155 8.08 -14.15 -0.11
C GLY A 155 9.30 -13.43 -0.70
N PHE A 156 9.90 -12.52 0.05
CA PHE A 156 11.11 -11.82 -0.34
C PHE A 156 12.22 -12.13 0.67
N LYS A 157 13.36 -12.58 0.19
CA LYS A 157 14.51 -12.95 1.03
C LYS A 157 15.08 -11.71 1.70
N LEU A 158 15.22 -11.78 3.03
CA LEU A 158 15.89 -10.78 3.84
C LEU A 158 17.27 -11.31 4.26
N ASP A 159 18.31 -10.50 4.09
CA ASP A 159 19.62 -10.80 4.70
C ASP A 159 19.53 -10.49 6.20
N GLU A 160 19.17 -11.50 6.98
CA GLU A 160 18.98 -11.41 8.44
C GLU A 160 20.25 -10.95 9.16
N ARG A 161 21.42 -11.39 8.68
CA ARG A 161 22.71 -11.01 9.27
C ARG A 161 23.00 -9.53 9.07
N ALA A 162 22.85 -9.06 7.83
CA ALA A 162 23.02 -7.64 7.51
C ALA A 162 21.96 -6.77 8.22
N ALA A 163 20.71 -7.26 8.32
CA ALA A 163 19.63 -6.58 9.04
C ALA A 163 19.95 -6.43 10.54
N SER A 164 20.41 -7.51 11.17
CA SER A 164 20.81 -7.50 12.58
C SER A 164 22.01 -6.57 12.83
N GLN A 165 22.99 -6.55 11.92
CA GLN A 165 24.13 -5.64 12.01
C GLN A 165 23.67 -4.17 11.91
N LEU A 166 22.88 -3.82 10.90
CA LEU A 166 22.34 -2.47 10.75
C LEU A 166 21.50 -2.06 11.97
N LEU A 167 20.69 -2.97 12.51
CA LEU A 167 19.90 -2.74 13.71
C LEU A 167 20.79 -2.39 14.91
N CYS A 168 21.87 -3.11 15.14
CA CYS A 168 22.84 -2.81 16.21
C CYS A 168 23.47 -1.43 16.04
N GLU A 169 23.88 -1.09 14.82
CA GLU A 169 24.47 0.23 14.52
C GLU A 169 23.47 1.37 14.77
N LEU A 170 22.22 1.21 14.35
CA LEU A 170 21.20 2.22 14.56
C LEU A 170 20.81 2.36 16.04
N LYS A 171 20.75 1.27 16.80
CA LYS A 171 20.50 1.30 18.25
C LYS A 171 21.61 2.03 18.99
N ALA A 172 22.87 1.79 18.65
CA ALA A 172 24.01 2.51 19.25
C ALA A 172 23.94 4.01 18.95
N LYS A 173 23.59 4.41 17.72
CA LYS A 173 23.36 5.81 17.36
C LYS A 173 22.19 6.42 18.13
N LEU A 174 21.07 5.69 18.27
CA LEU A 174 19.91 6.15 19.02
C LEU A 174 20.24 6.40 20.49
N GLU A 175 21.04 5.54 21.12
CA GLU A 175 21.49 5.69 22.50
C GLU A 175 22.38 6.92 22.67
N ALA A 176 23.34 7.14 21.75
CA ALA A 176 24.16 8.34 21.73
C ALA A 176 23.31 9.62 21.58
N HIS A 177 22.32 9.61 20.68
CA HIS A 177 21.38 10.72 20.53
C HIS A 177 20.52 10.93 21.79
N THR A 178 20.08 9.86 22.45
CA THR A 178 19.32 9.93 23.71
C THR A 178 20.13 10.65 24.78
N THR A 179 21.39 10.23 24.98
CA THR A 179 22.31 10.83 25.96
C THR A 179 22.55 12.31 25.65
N SER A 180 22.81 12.65 24.40
CA SER A 180 23.00 14.03 23.95
C SER A 180 21.76 14.88 24.21
N LEU A 181 20.58 14.41 23.83
CA LEU A 181 19.32 15.14 24.04
C LEU A 181 18.97 15.30 25.52
N GLN A 182 19.29 14.31 26.37
CA GLN A 182 19.09 14.42 27.82
C GLN A 182 20.05 15.42 28.46
N SER A 183 21.24 15.61 27.90
CA SER A 183 22.14 16.68 28.36
C SER A 183 21.66 18.09 27.97
N ILE A 184 21.02 18.22 26.81
CA ILE A 184 20.43 19.46 26.30
C ILE A 184 19.13 19.81 27.06
N PHE A 185 18.33 18.78 27.39
CA PHE A 185 17.07 18.91 28.11
C PHE A 185 17.16 18.22 29.47
N PRO A 186 17.63 18.89 30.51
CA PRO A 186 17.77 18.31 31.84
C PRO A 186 16.42 17.82 32.38
N PRO A 187 16.43 16.87 33.34
CA PRO A 187 15.19 16.33 33.90
C PRO A 187 14.37 17.43 34.60
N LYS A 188 13.04 17.31 34.52
CA LYS A 188 12.13 18.14 35.30
C LYS A 188 12.03 17.59 36.72
N VAL A 189 12.27 18.45 37.72
CA VAL A 189 12.15 18.08 39.13
C VAL A 189 10.89 18.70 39.69
N GLN A 190 9.98 17.87 40.19
CA GLN A 190 8.82 18.32 40.97
C GLN A 190 9.14 18.15 42.46
N SER A 191 9.59 19.25 43.07
CA SER A 191 9.89 19.31 44.50
C SER A 191 8.70 19.87 45.32
N ASN A 192 8.81 19.83 46.63
CA ASN A 192 7.81 20.34 47.59
C ASN A 192 6.44 19.68 47.47
N ARG A 193 6.41 18.40 47.09
CA ARG A 193 5.17 17.63 47.01
C ARG A 193 4.67 17.20 48.37
N VAL A 194 3.36 17.33 48.60
CA VAL A 194 2.72 16.88 49.86
C VAL A 194 1.57 15.91 49.52
N HIS A 195 1.39 14.93 50.38
CA HIS A 195 0.28 13.99 50.26
C HIS A 195 -1.04 14.72 50.53
N LYS A 196 -1.96 14.70 49.59
CA LYS A 196 -3.21 15.49 49.61
C LYS A 196 -4.07 15.31 50.88
N THR A 197 -4.04 14.10 51.46
CA THR A 197 -4.88 13.77 52.61
C THR A 197 -4.14 13.88 53.94
N THR A 198 -2.84 13.56 53.96
CA THR A 198 -2.07 13.48 55.22
C THR A 198 -1.14 14.67 55.46
N GLY A 199 -0.94 15.54 54.47
CA GLY A 199 0.00 16.66 54.54
C GLY A 199 1.49 16.28 54.63
N LYS A 200 1.82 14.98 54.58
CA LYS A 200 3.22 14.52 54.66
C LYS A 200 3.99 14.91 53.42
N ALA A 201 5.23 15.36 53.60
CA ALA A 201 6.15 15.61 52.49
C ALA A 201 6.41 14.32 51.72
N LEU A 202 6.34 14.39 50.40
CA LEU A 202 6.65 13.32 49.46
C LEU A 202 8.01 13.57 48.83
N ALA A 203 8.70 12.51 48.45
CA ALA A 203 9.94 12.59 47.68
C ALA A 203 9.75 13.35 46.37
N ASP A 204 10.78 14.06 45.93
CA ASP A 204 10.81 14.73 44.65
C ASP A 204 10.60 13.72 43.52
N ILE A 205 9.85 14.10 42.50
CA ILE A 205 9.78 13.34 41.23
C ILE A 205 10.77 13.95 40.27
N VAL A 206 11.74 13.15 39.84
CA VAL A 206 12.69 13.50 38.80
C VAL A 206 12.22 12.82 37.51
N GLU A 207 11.76 13.61 36.54
CA GLU A 207 11.30 13.13 35.24
C GLU A 207 12.35 13.42 34.17
N PRO A 208 13.13 12.41 33.74
CA PRO A 208 14.10 12.59 32.67
C PRO A 208 13.39 12.91 31.34
N PHE A 209 14.07 13.68 30.48
CA PHE A 209 13.54 13.92 29.14
C PHE A 209 13.51 12.63 28.34
N ASN A 210 12.33 12.30 27.81
CA ASN A 210 12.12 11.19 26.88
C ASN A 210 11.98 11.71 25.45
N PRO A 211 13.01 11.57 24.59
CA PRO A 211 12.98 12.04 23.21
C PRO A 211 11.96 11.35 22.33
N GLY A 212 11.39 10.19 22.74
CA GLY A 212 10.30 9.51 22.07
C GLY A 212 8.91 10.05 22.41
N SER A 213 8.78 10.86 23.47
CA SER A 213 7.51 11.40 23.94
C SER A 213 7.13 12.69 23.18
N ARG A 214 6.18 12.60 22.25
CA ARG A 214 5.66 13.75 21.51
C ARG A 214 5.20 14.89 22.41
N LYS A 215 4.62 14.55 23.58
CA LYS A 215 4.19 15.52 24.58
C LYS A 215 5.38 16.27 25.19
N GLN A 216 6.39 15.54 25.67
CA GLN A 216 7.58 16.17 26.27
C GLN A 216 8.37 16.97 25.22
N ILE A 217 8.49 16.48 23.97
CA ILE A 217 9.11 17.24 22.88
C ILE A 217 8.39 18.58 22.69
N ALA A 218 7.06 18.57 22.58
CA ALA A 218 6.28 19.79 22.41
C ALA A 218 6.52 20.77 23.57
N GLU A 219 6.45 20.30 24.82
CA GLU A 219 6.67 21.10 26.01
C GLU A 219 8.06 21.75 26.02
N ARG A 220 9.11 20.96 25.71
CA ARG A 220 10.49 21.46 25.72
C ARG A 220 10.78 22.45 24.58
N LEU A 221 10.22 22.24 23.41
CA LEU A 221 10.38 23.18 22.30
C LEU A 221 9.59 24.48 22.53
N ILE A 222 8.42 24.41 23.16
CA ILE A 222 7.65 25.60 23.56
C ILE A 222 8.43 26.42 24.60
N GLU A 223 9.06 25.78 25.59
CA GLU A 223 9.93 26.43 26.54
C GLU A 223 11.11 27.19 25.87
N LYS A 224 11.56 26.68 24.71
CA LYS A 224 12.58 27.31 23.85
C LYS A 224 12.03 28.33 22.84
N GLY A 225 10.74 28.67 22.92
CA GLY A 225 10.12 29.72 22.11
C GLY A 225 9.35 29.21 20.87
N TRP A 226 9.20 27.89 20.68
CA TRP A 226 8.37 27.37 19.60
C TRP A 226 6.88 27.70 19.83
N LYS A 227 6.24 28.20 18.79
CA LYS A 227 4.79 28.47 18.77
C LYS A 227 4.11 27.47 17.84
N PRO A 228 3.50 26.38 18.36
CA PRO A 228 2.89 25.36 17.53
C PRO A 228 1.64 25.90 16.80
N SER A 229 1.62 25.72 15.48
CA SER A 229 0.51 26.14 14.61
C SER A 229 -0.52 25.04 14.37
N LYS A 230 -0.17 23.77 14.62
CA LYS A 230 -1.01 22.60 14.31
C LYS A 230 -1.31 21.79 15.57
N LYS A 231 -2.59 21.42 15.74
CA LYS A 231 -3.07 20.55 16.81
C LYS A 231 -3.93 19.43 16.23
N THR A 232 -3.98 18.29 16.92
CA THR A 232 -4.92 17.22 16.62
C THR A 232 -6.35 17.65 16.98
N GLU A 233 -7.36 16.94 16.50
CA GLU A 233 -8.78 17.16 16.88
C GLU A 233 -9.00 17.13 18.40
N LYS A 234 -8.17 16.36 19.13
CA LYS A 234 -8.18 16.29 20.61
C LYS A 234 -7.35 17.40 21.28
N GLY A 235 -6.85 18.38 20.52
CA GLY A 235 -6.12 19.53 21.05
C GLY A 235 -4.63 19.30 21.33
N SER A 236 -4.07 18.12 21.11
CA SER A 236 -2.64 17.84 21.30
C SER A 236 -1.81 18.49 20.18
N VAL A 237 -0.65 19.04 20.53
CA VAL A 237 0.30 19.59 19.55
C VAL A 237 0.82 18.49 18.64
N ILE A 238 0.81 18.74 17.32
CA ILE A 238 1.38 17.82 16.33
C ILE A 238 2.89 18.02 16.31
N VAL A 239 3.61 16.91 16.54
CA VAL A 239 5.08 16.83 16.46
C VAL A 239 5.42 15.70 15.49
N ASP A 240 5.69 16.04 14.25
CA ASP A 240 6.14 15.13 13.19
C ASP A 240 7.41 15.68 12.50
N GLU A 241 8.02 14.88 11.63
CA GLU A 241 9.22 15.25 10.87
C GLU A 241 9.06 16.61 10.19
N THR A 242 7.97 16.80 9.45
CA THR A 242 7.70 18.04 8.70
C THR A 242 7.56 19.25 9.62
N THR A 243 6.96 19.07 10.79
CA THR A 243 6.82 20.12 11.79
C THR A 243 8.18 20.50 12.38
N LEU A 244 8.99 19.50 12.72
CA LEU A 244 10.33 19.72 13.31
C LEU A 244 11.30 20.37 12.34
N GLU A 245 11.27 19.99 11.06
CA GLU A 245 12.07 20.62 9.98
C GLU A 245 11.75 22.11 9.80
N GLY A 246 10.50 22.51 10.05
CA GLY A 246 10.05 23.90 9.96
C GLY A 246 10.38 24.76 11.18
N ILE A 247 11.00 24.18 12.23
CA ILE A 247 11.32 24.91 13.49
C ILE A 247 12.76 25.42 13.45
N ASN A 248 12.92 26.73 13.54
CA ASN A 248 14.25 27.36 13.60
C ASN A 248 14.84 27.32 15.03
N ILE A 249 14.94 26.11 15.59
CA ILE A 249 15.56 25.81 16.88
C ILE A 249 16.53 24.66 16.65
N PRO A 250 17.84 24.80 16.97
CA PRO A 250 18.84 23.74 16.66
C PRO A 250 18.50 22.37 17.23
N GLU A 251 17.91 22.33 18.40
CA GLU A 251 17.51 21.11 19.08
C GLU A 251 16.38 20.36 18.38
N ALA A 252 15.53 21.05 17.62
CA ALA A 252 14.46 20.42 16.84
C ALA A 252 15.03 19.47 15.78
N LYS A 253 16.19 19.80 15.19
CA LYS A 253 16.88 18.95 14.23
C LYS A 253 17.40 17.66 14.91
N ALA A 254 18.01 17.76 16.07
CA ALA A 254 18.49 16.59 16.82
C ALA A 254 17.32 15.66 17.24
N ILE A 255 16.16 16.25 17.61
CA ILE A 255 14.94 15.48 17.88
C ILE A 255 14.41 14.81 16.62
N ALA A 256 14.42 15.47 15.46
CA ALA A 256 13.99 14.89 14.19
C ALA A 256 14.87 13.69 13.82
N GLU A 257 16.20 13.80 13.97
CA GLU A 257 17.15 12.70 13.75
C GLU A 257 16.88 11.53 14.69
N TYR A 258 16.63 11.78 15.97
CA TYR A 258 16.25 10.74 16.93
C TYR A 258 14.98 9.99 16.50
N LEU A 259 13.92 10.71 16.13
CA LEU A 259 12.65 10.11 15.72
C LEU A 259 12.77 9.32 14.43
N MET A 260 13.61 9.78 13.50
CA MET A 260 13.92 9.06 12.27
C MET A 260 14.67 7.75 12.58
N LEU A 261 15.69 7.76 13.46
CA LEU A 261 16.38 6.56 13.90
C LEU A 261 15.41 5.57 14.56
N GLN A 262 14.56 6.03 15.47
CA GLN A 262 13.55 5.21 16.13
C GLN A 262 12.61 4.54 15.12
N LYS A 263 12.17 5.28 14.09
CA LYS A 263 11.34 4.76 13.01
C LYS A 263 12.05 3.67 12.20
N ARG A 264 13.33 3.87 11.85
CA ARG A 264 14.12 2.87 11.09
C ARG A 264 14.36 1.61 11.92
N ILE A 265 14.69 1.75 13.18
CA ILE A 265 14.85 0.62 14.11
C ILE A 265 13.56 -0.21 14.15
N ALA A 266 12.41 0.42 14.42
CA ALA A 266 11.13 -0.28 14.46
C ALA A 266 10.78 -0.99 13.14
N GLN A 267 11.11 -0.39 11.98
CA GLN A 267 10.92 -1.01 10.68
C GLN A 267 11.78 -2.28 10.54
N ILE A 268 13.08 -2.19 10.82
CA ILE A 268 14.00 -3.33 10.68
C ILE A 268 13.63 -4.45 11.66
N GLU A 269 13.29 -4.13 12.92
CA GLU A 269 12.78 -5.10 13.90
C GLU A 269 11.55 -5.84 13.36
N SER A 270 10.58 -5.10 12.81
CA SER A 270 9.37 -5.71 12.26
C SER A 270 9.64 -6.61 11.04
N TRP A 271 10.69 -6.35 10.26
CA TRP A 271 11.08 -7.21 9.15
C TRP A 271 11.77 -8.48 9.64
N ILE A 272 12.67 -8.37 10.64
CA ILE A 272 13.34 -9.53 11.24
C ILE A 272 12.31 -10.46 11.91
N GLU A 273 11.35 -9.90 12.65
CA GLU A 273 10.28 -10.66 13.30
C GLU A 273 9.35 -11.35 12.29
N ALA A 274 9.24 -10.84 11.07
CA ALA A 274 8.41 -11.38 10.00
C ALA A 274 9.11 -12.45 9.14
N ILE A 275 10.38 -12.79 9.42
CA ILE A 275 11.09 -13.86 8.69
C ILE A 275 10.44 -15.20 9.05
N GLU A 276 10.02 -15.96 8.03
CA GLU A 276 9.52 -17.32 8.20
C GLU A 276 10.67 -18.36 8.08
N SER A 277 10.34 -19.62 8.28
CA SER A 277 11.34 -20.74 8.33
C SER A 277 12.14 -20.94 7.03
N ASP A 278 11.69 -20.36 5.93
CA ASP A 278 12.39 -20.37 4.63
C ASP A 278 13.35 -19.18 4.44
N GLY A 279 13.53 -18.33 5.47
CA GLY A 279 14.39 -17.14 5.42
C GLY A 279 13.79 -15.97 4.65
N ARG A 280 12.49 -16.00 4.39
CA ARG A 280 11.78 -14.99 3.59
C ARG A 280 10.70 -14.28 4.42
N VAL A 281 10.36 -13.09 3.99
CA VAL A 281 9.25 -12.29 4.54
C VAL A 281 8.08 -12.34 3.58
N HIS A 282 6.94 -12.81 4.06
CA HIS A 282 5.71 -13.01 3.28
C HIS A 282 4.70 -11.87 3.50
N GLY A 283 5.09 -10.66 3.11
CA GLY A 283 4.26 -9.46 3.25
C GLY A 283 2.91 -9.62 2.55
N LYS A 284 1.84 -9.16 3.19
CA LYS A 284 0.47 -9.28 2.69
C LYS A 284 0.05 -8.08 1.86
N VAL A 285 -0.74 -8.33 0.80
CA VAL A 285 -1.20 -7.30 -0.14
C VAL A 285 -2.71 -7.37 -0.32
N ILE A 286 -3.35 -6.24 -0.15
CA ILE A 286 -4.74 -6.05 -0.57
C ILE A 286 -4.72 -5.46 -1.98
N THR A 287 -5.08 -6.24 -2.98
CA THR A 287 -4.95 -5.87 -4.40
C THR A 287 -5.75 -4.64 -4.81
N ASN A 288 -6.83 -4.35 -4.09
CA ASN A 288 -7.68 -3.17 -4.29
C ASN A 288 -7.98 -2.53 -2.92
N GLY A 289 -6.94 -2.11 -2.20
CA GLY A 289 -7.04 -1.61 -0.82
C GLY A 289 -7.29 -0.10 -0.72
N ALA A 290 -7.09 0.65 -1.79
CA ALA A 290 -7.33 2.09 -1.84
C ALA A 290 -8.49 2.43 -2.78
N VAL A 291 -9.20 3.53 -2.52
CA VAL A 291 -10.28 4.04 -3.39
C VAL A 291 -9.83 4.32 -4.82
N THR A 292 -8.53 4.55 -5.03
CA THR A 292 -7.90 4.69 -6.34
C THR A 292 -7.64 3.36 -7.03
N GLY A 293 -7.97 2.22 -6.41
CA GLY A 293 -7.63 0.89 -6.94
C GLY A 293 -6.16 0.50 -6.77
N ARG A 294 -5.34 1.31 -6.11
CA ARG A 294 -3.95 0.94 -5.77
C ARG A 294 -3.93 -0.19 -4.75
N MET A 295 -2.89 -0.99 -4.80
CA MET A 295 -2.61 -2.02 -3.80
C MET A 295 -2.20 -1.37 -2.47
N THR A 296 -2.54 -2.02 -1.36
CA THR A 296 -2.05 -1.65 -0.03
C THR A 296 -1.37 -2.86 0.61
N HIS A 297 -0.39 -2.59 1.46
CA HIS A 297 0.49 -3.61 2.03
C HIS A 297 0.39 -3.63 3.55
N HIS A 298 0.51 -4.82 4.16
CA HIS A 298 0.58 -4.99 5.61
C HIS A 298 1.33 -6.28 5.99
N SER A 299 1.74 -6.40 7.21
CA SER A 299 2.28 -7.61 7.84
C SER A 299 3.50 -8.24 7.14
N PRO A 300 4.59 -7.51 6.90
CA PRO A 300 4.82 -6.08 7.08
C PRO A 300 4.40 -5.25 5.87
N ASN A 301 4.35 -3.91 6.03
CA ASN A 301 4.06 -3.01 4.91
C ASN A 301 5.30 -2.80 4.03
N MET A 302 5.45 -3.61 2.99
CA MET A 302 6.58 -3.55 2.05
C MET A 302 6.64 -2.24 1.25
N ALA A 303 5.50 -1.58 1.04
CA ALA A 303 5.47 -0.29 0.35
C ALA A 303 6.02 0.88 1.18
N GLN A 304 6.30 0.67 2.47
CA GLN A 304 6.91 1.67 3.35
C GLN A 304 8.42 1.49 3.53
N ILE A 305 9.05 0.56 2.81
CA ILE A 305 10.51 0.46 2.78
C ILE A 305 11.04 1.77 2.20
N PRO A 306 11.97 2.46 2.91
CA PRO A 306 12.41 3.79 2.51
C PRO A 306 13.05 3.77 1.12
N ASN A 307 12.77 4.81 0.33
CA ASN A 307 13.36 4.97 -0.99
C ASN A 307 14.88 5.30 -0.89
N SER A 308 15.59 5.14 -1.99
CA SER A 308 17.05 5.34 -2.06
C SER A 308 17.49 6.77 -1.72
N GLY A 309 16.63 7.77 -1.84
CA GLY A 309 16.90 9.16 -1.45
C GLY A 309 16.65 9.46 0.03
N ALA A 310 16.01 8.55 0.76
CA ALA A 310 15.74 8.74 2.19
C ALA A 310 16.96 8.36 3.05
N VAL A 311 17.05 8.96 4.24
CA VAL A 311 18.09 8.60 5.22
C VAL A 311 17.95 7.11 5.59
N TYR A 312 19.05 6.37 5.47
CA TYR A 312 19.13 4.90 5.57
C TYR A 312 18.27 4.13 4.55
N GLY A 313 17.81 4.79 3.49
CA GLY A 313 17.07 4.14 2.42
C GLY A 313 17.89 3.10 1.67
N PRO A 314 19.08 3.45 1.16
CA PRO A 314 19.97 2.49 0.50
C PRO A 314 20.32 1.29 1.37
N GLU A 315 20.61 1.50 2.65
CA GLU A 315 20.94 0.44 3.60
C GLU A 315 19.75 -0.49 3.82
N CYS A 316 18.55 0.07 4.03
CA CYS A 316 17.33 -0.71 4.18
C CYS A 316 16.99 -1.53 2.93
N ARG A 317 17.13 -0.95 1.73
CA ARG A 317 16.88 -1.66 0.47
C ARG A 317 17.94 -2.73 0.19
N ASN A 318 19.16 -2.54 0.65
CA ASN A 318 20.25 -3.52 0.50
C ASN A 318 20.01 -4.82 1.31
N LEU A 319 19.10 -4.79 2.28
CA LEU A 319 18.74 -5.98 3.06
C LEU A 319 17.88 -6.99 2.27
N TRP A 320 17.21 -6.55 1.21
CA TRP A 320 16.31 -7.37 0.40
C TRP A 320 17.07 -7.91 -0.81
N THR A 321 17.20 -9.24 -0.87
CA THR A 321 18.10 -9.93 -1.80
C THR A 321 17.43 -11.14 -2.45
N VAL A 322 18.18 -11.84 -3.28
CA VAL A 322 17.75 -13.03 -4.03
C VAL A 322 18.60 -14.24 -3.70
N GLU A 323 18.20 -15.42 -4.16
CA GLU A 323 18.98 -16.63 -4.01
C GLU A 323 20.26 -16.60 -4.87
N LYS A 324 21.26 -17.37 -4.45
CA LYS A 324 22.50 -17.51 -5.20
C LYS A 324 22.22 -18.09 -6.60
N GLY A 325 22.77 -17.47 -7.63
CA GLY A 325 22.54 -17.84 -9.04
C GLY A 325 21.36 -17.12 -9.68
N ASN A 326 20.61 -16.32 -8.90
CA ASN A 326 19.52 -15.49 -9.39
C ASN A 326 19.89 -14.01 -9.40
N SER A 327 19.12 -13.23 -10.14
CA SER A 327 19.16 -11.76 -10.15
C SER A 327 17.79 -11.20 -9.78
N LEU A 328 17.81 -10.01 -9.21
CA LEU A 328 16.65 -9.18 -9.00
C LEU A 328 16.54 -8.21 -10.19
N VAL A 329 15.35 -8.12 -10.76
CA VAL A 329 15.01 -7.18 -11.84
C VAL A 329 13.97 -6.20 -11.31
N GLY A 330 14.37 -4.95 -11.14
CA GLY A 330 13.45 -3.86 -10.79
C GLY A 330 12.94 -3.19 -12.06
N ILE A 331 11.64 -3.09 -12.21
CA ILE A 331 10.98 -2.50 -13.38
C ILE A 331 10.06 -1.39 -12.90
N ASP A 332 10.20 -0.18 -13.45
CA ASP A 332 9.43 1.01 -13.08
C ASP A 332 8.78 1.65 -14.30
N ALA A 333 7.56 2.18 -14.13
CA ALA A 333 6.87 2.88 -15.19
C ALA A 333 7.29 4.35 -15.27
N SER A 334 7.89 4.75 -16.39
CA SER A 334 8.43 6.09 -16.58
C SER A 334 7.36 7.17 -16.56
N GLY A 335 7.34 8.02 -15.52
CA GLY A 335 6.50 9.21 -15.42
C GLY A 335 5.00 8.93 -15.49
N LEU A 336 4.53 7.87 -14.84
CA LEU A 336 3.18 7.32 -14.96
C LEU A 336 2.09 8.36 -14.74
N GLU A 337 2.13 9.16 -13.66
CA GLU A 337 1.11 10.16 -13.36
C GLU A 337 0.99 11.25 -14.43
N LEU A 338 2.11 11.72 -14.96
CA LEU A 338 2.10 12.74 -16.01
C LEU A 338 1.61 12.20 -17.36
N ARG A 339 1.86 10.91 -17.62
CA ARG A 339 1.30 10.22 -18.80
C ARG A 339 -0.20 10.00 -18.67
N MET A 340 -0.70 9.70 -17.46
CA MET A 340 -2.15 9.66 -17.19
C MET A 340 -2.77 11.03 -17.38
N LEU A 341 -2.13 12.09 -16.89
CA LEU A 341 -2.60 13.46 -17.09
C LEU A 341 -2.67 13.80 -18.58
N ALA A 342 -1.61 13.54 -19.35
CA ALA A 342 -1.55 13.78 -20.79
C ALA A 342 -2.67 13.04 -21.54
N HIS A 343 -2.94 11.79 -21.18
CA HIS A 343 -4.04 11.00 -21.72
C HIS A 343 -5.40 11.69 -21.56
N TYR A 344 -5.72 12.14 -20.34
CA TYR A 344 -7.02 12.77 -20.04
C TYR A 344 -7.13 14.20 -20.53
N MET A 345 -6.03 14.93 -20.59
CA MET A 345 -5.99 16.28 -21.18
C MET A 345 -6.27 16.27 -22.69
N ASN A 346 -5.91 15.18 -23.37
CA ASN A 346 -5.99 15.07 -24.82
C ASN A 346 -5.31 16.27 -25.52
N ASP A 347 -4.03 16.46 -25.17
CA ASP A 347 -3.20 17.57 -25.62
C ASP A 347 -1.92 17.05 -26.26
N ASP A 348 -1.80 17.15 -27.58
CA ASP A 348 -0.68 16.56 -28.33
C ASP A 348 0.65 17.26 -27.99
N GLU A 349 0.64 18.60 -27.78
CA GLU A 349 1.83 19.33 -27.37
C GLU A 349 2.28 18.93 -25.94
N TYR A 350 1.34 18.89 -25.00
CA TYR A 350 1.65 18.43 -23.65
C TYR A 350 2.14 16.97 -23.66
N THR A 351 1.50 16.12 -24.44
CA THR A 351 1.91 14.71 -24.62
C THR A 351 3.33 14.61 -25.18
N HIS A 352 3.67 15.42 -26.20
CA HIS A 352 5.02 15.46 -26.73
C HIS A 352 6.05 15.87 -25.67
N GLN A 353 5.74 16.88 -24.84
CA GLN A 353 6.62 17.31 -23.75
C GLN A 353 6.80 16.22 -22.68
N VAL A 354 5.77 15.44 -22.41
CA VAL A 354 5.84 14.31 -21.45
C VAL A 354 6.70 13.17 -21.99
N VAL A 355 6.60 12.87 -23.29
CA VAL A 355 7.24 11.70 -23.91
C VAL A 355 8.68 11.99 -24.32
N SER A 356 8.95 13.13 -24.95
CA SER A 356 10.20 13.43 -25.64
C SER A 356 10.84 14.75 -25.23
N GLY A 357 10.13 15.59 -24.46
CA GLY A 357 10.59 16.89 -24.02
C GLY A 357 11.01 16.96 -22.55
N ASP A 358 11.02 18.18 -22.00
CA ASP A 358 11.15 18.41 -20.56
C ASP A 358 9.86 19.03 -20.00
N ILE A 359 8.96 18.14 -19.58
CA ILE A 359 7.66 18.51 -19.02
C ILE A 359 7.80 19.37 -17.77
N HIS A 360 8.86 19.19 -16.97
CA HIS A 360 9.05 19.98 -15.76
C HIS A 360 9.42 21.42 -16.09
N THR A 361 10.23 21.64 -17.11
CA THR A 361 10.51 22.99 -17.62
C THR A 361 9.27 23.61 -18.27
N THR A 362 8.45 22.83 -18.96
CA THR A 362 7.15 23.30 -19.50
C THR A 362 6.22 23.72 -18.36
N ASN A 363 6.08 22.93 -17.33
CA ASN A 363 5.27 23.25 -16.15
C ASN A 363 5.85 24.44 -15.36
N GLN A 364 7.19 24.59 -15.30
CA GLN A 364 7.86 25.73 -14.69
C GLN A 364 7.43 27.05 -15.35
N LYS A 365 7.50 27.11 -16.67
CA LYS A 365 7.07 28.28 -17.44
C LYS A 365 5.58 28.56 -17.26
N ALA A 366 4.75 27.51 -17.32
CA ALA A 366 3.29 27.64 -17.18
C ALA A 366 2.88 28.17 -15.79
N ALA A 367 3.53 27.72 -14.73
CA ALA A 367 3.27 28.19 -13.36
C ALA A 367 4.00 29.49 -13.02
N GLY A 368 5.05 29.87 -13.78
CA GLY A 368 5.93 31.02 -13.51
C GLY A 368 6.80 30.80 -12.28
N LEU A 369 7.31 29.58 -12.10
CA LEU A 369 8.23 29.21 -11.05
C LEU A 369 9.69 29.50 -11.42
N GLU A 370 10.53 29.72 -10.42
CA GLU A 370 11.94 30.11 -10.64
C GLU A 370 12.80 28.93 -11.08
N THR A 371 12.56 27.75 -10.54
CA THR A 371 13.38 26.56 -10.81
C THR A 371 12.57 25.36 -11.29
N ARG A 372 13.25 24.51 -12.08
CA ARG A 372 12.70 23.22 -12.54
C ARG A 372 12.34 22.29 -11.37
N ASN A 373 13.10 22.31 -10.27
CA ASN A 373 12.83 21.50 -9.10
C ASN A 373 11.56 21.95 -8.36
N GLN A 374 11.35 23.28 -8.24
CA GLN A 374 10.08 23.82 -7.74
C GLN A 374 8.91 23.36 -8.62
N ALA A 375 9.07 23.35 -9.94
CA ALA A 375 8.02 22.90 -10.85
C ALA A 375 7.72 21.40 -10.71
N LYS A 376 8.75 20.57 -10.53
CA LYS A 376 8.58 19.15 -10.22
C LYS A 376 7.77 18.96 -8.93
N THR A 377 8.13 19.63 -7.87
CA THR A 377 7.39 19.57 -6.59
C THR A 377 5.98 20.13 -6.73
N PHE A 378 5.83 21.24 -7.45
CA PHE A 378 4.53 21.89 -7.68
C PHE A 378 3.56 20.97 -8.41
N ILE A 379 3.95 20.39 -9.55
CA ILE A 379 3.03 19.59 -10.36
C ILE A 379 2.50 18.38 -9.57
N TYR A 380 3.36 17.66 -8.86
CA TYR A 380 2.91 16.54 -8.04
C TYR A 380 2.04 16.98 -6.86
N ALA A 381 2.42 18.07 -6.16
CA ALA A 381 1.58 18.62 -5.10
C ALA A 381 0.20 19.04 -5.62
N PHE A 382 0.16 19.69 -6.79
CA PHE A 382 -1.07 20.09 -7.46
C PHE A 382 -1.94 18.88 -7.84
N LEU A 383 -1.36 17.85 -8.47
CA LEU A 383 -2.06 16.63 -8.88
C LEU A 383 -2.60 15.84 -7.69
N TYR A 384 -1.87 15.84 -6.58
CA TYR A 384 -2.31 15.20 -5.33
C TYR A 384 -3.29 16.03 -4.51
N GLY A 385 -3.76 17.17 -5.04
CA GLY A 385 -4.78 17.99 -4.41
C GLY A 385 -4.27 18.78 -3.20
N ALA A 386 -2.99 19.14 -3.17
CA ALA A 386 -2.45 19.98 -2.11
C ALA A 386 -3.16 21.34 -2.09
N GLY A 387 -3.54 21.79 -0.90
CA GLY A 387 -4.14 23.11 -0.70
C GLY A 387 -3.19 24.26 -1.04
N SER A 388 -3.73 25.44 -1.31
CA SER A 388 -2.98 26.64 -1.70
C SER A 388 -1.85 27.00 -0.76
N ALA A 389 -2.01 26.80 0.57
CA ALA A 389 -0.94 27.06 1.54
C ALA A 389 0.30 26.17 1.32
N LYS A 390 0.11 24.87 1.06
CA LYS A 390 1.21 23.95 0.76
C LYS A 390 1.85 24.25 -0.60
N ILE A 391 1.05 24.62 -1.59
CA ILE A 391 1.56 25.02 -2.90
C ILE A 391 2.36 26.32 -2.81
N GLY A 392 1.89 27.31 -2.04
CA GLY A 392 2.61 28.56 -1.82
C GLY A 392 3.97 28.37 -1.14
N SER A 393 4.08 27.42 -0.20
CA SER A 393 5.35 27.14 0.48
C SER A 393 6.47 26.65 -0.46
N ILE A 394 6.13 26.13 -1.65
CA ILE A 394 7.11 25.70 -2.67
C ILE A 394 7.92 26.88 -3.22
N SER A 395 7.30 28.07 -3.26
CA SER A 395 7.94 29.33 -3.69
C SER A 395 8.31 30.24 -2.50
N GLY A 396 8.28 29.71 -1.26
CA GLY A 396 8.56 30.50 -0.06
C GLY A 396 7.41 31.41 0.40
N GLY A 397 6.22 31.29 -0.22
CA GLY A 397 5.04 32.08 0.06
C GLY A 397 3.98 31.36 0.89
N GLY A 398 2.82 32.02 1.05
CA GLY A 398 1.66 31.51 1.80
C GLY A 398 0.51 31.07 0.88
N ALA A 399 -0.70 30.94 1.48
CA ALA A 399 -1.89 30.50 0.76
C ALA A 399 -2.29 31.42 -0.41
N LYS A 400 -2.05 32.72 -0.29
CA LYS A 400 -2.37 33.70 -1.34
C LYS A 400 -1.46 33.52 -2.57
N GLU A 401 -0.16 33.36 -2.35
CA GLU A 401 0.82 33.07 -3.39
C GLU A 401 0.55 31.72 -4.05
N GLY A 402 0.21 30.71 -3.27
CA GLY A 402 -0.16 29.40 -3.78
C GLY A 402 -1.41 29.43 -4.66
N GLN A 403 -2.42 30.22 -4.32
CA GLN A 403 -3.60 30.41 -5.16
C GLN A 403 -3.24 31.11 -6.48
N LEU A 404 -2.40 32.13 -6.43
CA LEU A 404 -1.91 32.83 -7.64
C LEU A 404 -1.13 31.88 -8.56
N LEU A 405 -0.31 30.98 -8.01
CA LEU A 405 0.41 29.97 -8.79
C LEU A 405 -0.56 29.00 -9.48
N ILE A 406 -1.56 28.49 -8.75
CA ILE A 406 -2.61 27.62 -9.30
C ILE A 406 -3.35 28.31 -10.44
N ASP A 407 -3.79 29.55 -10.22
CA ASP A 407 -4.59 30.30 -11.20
C ASP A 407 -3.76 30.62 -12.47
N ARG A 408 -2.48 30.98 -12.30
CA ARG A 408 -1.55 31.19 -13.41
C ARG A 408 -1.34 29.91 -14.20
N PHE A 409 -1.07 28.80 -13.50
CA PHE A 409 -0.85 27.50 -14.13
C PHE A 409 -2.08 27.06 -14.95
N LEU A 410 -3.29 27.12 -14.35
CA LEU A 410 -4.52 26.75 -15.04
C LEU A 410 -4.87 27.68 -16.21
N ARG A 411 -4.49 28.96 -16.14
CA ARG A 411 -4.65 29.91 -17.25
C ARG A 411 -3.76 29.53 -18.44
N ASN A 412 -2.52 29.11 -18.14
CA ASN A 412 -1.54 28.75 -19.16
C ASN A 412 -1.68 27.28 -19.62
N THR A 413 -2.52 26.49 -18.95
CA THR A 413 -2.85 25.10 -19.32
C THR A 413 -4.38 24.92 -19.47
N PRO A 414 -5.01 25.52 -20.50
CA PRO A 414 -6.48 25.57 -20.61
C PRO A 414 -7.12 24.19 -20.76
N LYS A 415 -6.45 23.21 -21.35
CA LYS A 415 -6.96 21.84 -21.46
C LYS A 415 -6.99 21.14 -20.09
N LEU A 416 -6.01 21.40 -19.21
CA LEU A 416 -6.03 20.93 -17.81
C LEU A 416 -7.17 21.58 -17.03
N LYS A 417 -7.40 22.87 -17.19
CA LYS A 417 -8.53 23.57 -16.56
C LYS A 417 -9.86 22.92 -16.95
N ARG A 418 -10.08 22.67 -18.25
CA ARG A 418 -11.30 21.99 -18.75
C ARG A 418 -11.42 20.57 -18.20
N LEU A 419 -10.31 19.82 -18.12
CA LEU A 419 -10.31 18.47 -17.51
C LEU A 419 -10.78 18.54 -16.06
N ARG A 420 -10.21 19.43 -15.26
CA ARG A 420 -10.60 19.63 -13.86
C ARG A 420 -12.08 19.96 -13.71
N GLU A 421 -12.58 20.92 -14.49
CA GLU A 421 -13.99 21.30 -14.50
C GLU A 421 -14.92 20.13 -14.90
N LYS A 422 -14.51 19.33 -15.90
CA LYS A 422 -15.24 18.14 -16.33
C LYS A 422 -15.30 17.09 -15.24
N VAL A 423 -14.18 16.81 -14.57
CA VAL A 423 -14.09 15.83 -13.50
C VAL A 423 -14.93 16.25 -12.29
N SER A 424 -14.85 17.52 -11.87
CA SER A 424 -15.71 18.08 -10.81
C SER A 424 -17.20 17.96 -11.15
N ARG A 425 -17.60 18.21 -12.39
CA ARG A 425 -18.98 18.10 -12.85
C ARG A 425 -19.49 16.65 -12.78
N ILE A 426 -18.67 15.69 -13.27
CA ILE A 426 -19.04 14.26 -13.21
C ILE A 426 -19.20 13.82 -11.75
N TYR A 427 -18.29 14.25 -10.89
CA TYR A 427 -18.39 13.95 -9.46
C TYR A 427 -19.64 14.56 -8.80
N ALA A 428 -19.94 15.81 -9.11
CA ALA A 428 -21.15 16.48 -8.58
C ALA A 428 -22.44 15.77 -9.03
N ASP A 429 -22.47 15.24 -10.26
CA ASP A 429 -23.62 14.53 -10.82
C ASP A 429 -23.77 13.10 -10.26
N LYS A 430 -22.67 12.34 -10.19
CA LYS A 430 -22.70 10.90 -9.90
C LYS A 430 -22.18 10.49 -8.53
N GLY A 431 -21.38 11.33 -7.87
CA GLY A 431 -20.64 10.98 -6.65
C GLY A 431 -19.44 10.06 -6.87
N TRP A 432 -19.14 9.67 -8.12
CA TRP A 432 -18.05 8.79 -8.50
C TRP A 432 -17.52 9.11 -9.90
N LEU A 433 -16.38 8.52 -10.29
CA LEU A 433 -15.76 8.72 -11.60
C LEU A 433 -15.62 7.40 -12.36
N PRO A 434 -15.78 7.40 -13.70
CA PRO A 434 -15.48 6.22 -14.51
C PRO A 434 -13.99 5.98 -14.60
N GLY A 435 -13.54 4.80 -14.20
CA GLY A 435 -12.16 4.35 -14.34
C GLY A 435 -11.82 3.94 -15.78
N LEU A 436 -10.52 3.80 -16.05
CA LEU A 436 -9.99 3.55 -17.39
C LEU A 436 -10.48 2.23 -18.02
N ASP A 437 -10.70 1.22 -17.20
CA ASP A 437 -11.19 -0.11 -17.60
C ASP A 437 -12.70 -0.30 -17.42
N GLY A 438 -13.43 0.78 -17.14
CA GLY A 438 -14.88 0.73 -16.91
C GLY A 438 -15.29 0.35 -15.50
N ARG A 439 -14.38 0.48 -14.52
CA ARG A 439 -14.72 0.39 -13.08
C ARG A 439 -15.27 1.70 -12.55
N LYS A 440 -16.02 1.61 -11.49
CA LYS A 440 -16.44 2.76 -10.68
C LYS A 440 -15.30 3.15 -9.72
N LEU A 441 -14.90 4.42 -9.75
CA LEU A 441 -13.94 4.99 -8.81
C LEU A 441 -14.68 5.84 -7.78
N LEU A 442 -14.62 5.43 -6.53
CA LEU A 442 -15.17 6.21 -5.42
C LEU A 442 -14.28 7.41 -5.13
N VAL A 443 -14.89 8.56 -4.89
CA VAL A 443 -14.19 9.83 -4.64
C VAL A 443 -14.52 10.34 -3.25
N ARG A 444 -13.50 10.61 -2.43
CA ARG A 444 -13.68 11.06 -1.04
C ARG A 444 -14.17 12.50 -0.92
N SER A 445 -13.75 13.35 -1.85
CA SER A 445 -14.11 14.77 -1.88
C SER A 445 -13.88 15.35 -3.26
N GLU A 446 -14.51 16.46 -3.60
CA GLU A 446 -14.33 17.14 -4.88
C GLU A 446 -12.86 17.47 -5.14
N HIS A 447 -12.12 17.95 -4.13
CA HIS A 447 -10.71 18.29 -4.26
C HIS A 447 -9.83 17.09 -4.64
N SER A 448 -10.22 15.88 -4.25
CA SER A 448 -9.48 14.66 -4.55
C SER A 448 -9.86 14.01 -5.89
N SER A 449 -10.86 14.54 -6.59
CA SER A 449 -11.46 13.90 -7.78
C SER A 449 -10.45 13.71 -8.92
N LEU A 450 -9.69 14.75 -9.29
CA LEU A 450 -8.66 14.65 -10.32
C LEU A 450 -7.57 13.66 -9.92
N ASN A 451 -7.08 13.73 -8.68
CA ASN A 451 -6.09 12.79 -8.16
C ASN A 451 -6.61 11.34 -8.21
N THR A 452 -7.85 11.11 -7.78
CA THR A 452 -8.48 9.77 -7.82
C THR A 452 -8.55 9.24 -9.26
N LEU A 453 -8.90 10.08 -10.23
CA LEU A 453 -8.93 9.70 -11.64
C LEU A 453 -7.54 9.28 -12.14
N LEU A 454 -6.52 10.10 -11.90
CA LEU A 454 -5.16 9.85 -12.41
C LEU A 454 -4.50 8.65 -11.74
N GLN A 455 -4.58 8.55 -10.42
CA GLN A 455 -4.05 7.41 -9.69
C GLN A 455 -4.80 6.11 -10.02
N GLY A 456 -6.13 6.19 -10.21
CA GLY A 456 -6.93 5.05 -10.63
C GLY A 456 -6.54 4.54 -12.00
N ALA A 457 -6.29 5.44 -12.95
CA ALA A 457 -5.80 5.08 -14.28
C ALA A 457 -4.42 4.43 -14.21
N GLY A 458 -3.48 5.00 -13.46
CA GLY A 458 -2.15 4.42 -13.24
C GLY A 458 -2.22 3.02 -12.61
N ALA A 459 -3.09 2.83 -11.63
CA ALA A 459 -3.29 1.51 -11.02
C ALA A 459 -3.81 0.47 -12.00
N VAL A 460 -4.78 0.83 -12.85
CA VAL A 460 -5.31 -0.04 -13.91
C VAL A 460 -4.24 -0.39 -14.94
N VAL A 461 -3.47 0.59 -15.39
CA VAL A 461 -2.35 0.37 -16.33
C VAL A 461 -1.34 -0.63 -15.77
N MET A 462 -0.88 -0.42 -14.54
CA MET A 462 0.13 -1.30 -13.93
C MET A 462 -0.41 -2.71 -13.67
N LYS A 463 -1.68 -2.85 -13.30
CA LYS A 463 -2.33 -4.15 -13.16
C LYS A 463 -2.46 -4.87 -14.51
N GLN A 464 -2.85 -4.16 -15.57
CA GLN A 464 -2.92 -4.73 -16.91
C GLN A 464 -1.52 -5.16 -17.38
N ALA A 465 -0.51 -4.33 -17.20
CA ALA A 465 0.87 -4.63 -17.55
C ALA A 465 1.42 -5.83 -16.75
N LEU A 466 1.11 -5.93 -15.45
CA LEU A 466 1.47 -7.08 -14.61
C LEU A 466 0.91 -8.39 -15.15
N VAL A 467 -0.35 -8.39 -15.57
CA VAL A 467 -1.00 -9.57 -16.15
C VAL A 467 -0.38 -9.95 -17.49
N LEU A 468 -0.07 -8.95 -18.34
CA LEU A 468 0.60 -9.17 -19.63
C LEU A 468 2.00 -9.74 -19.44
N LEU A 469 2.79 -9.16 -18.53
CA LEU A 469 4.12 -9.65 -18.19
C LEU A 469 4.09 -11.10 -17.71
N LYS A 470 3.20 -11.42 -16.75
CA LYS A 470 3.05 -12.78 -16.23
C LYS A 470 2.69 -13.80 -17.32
N LYS A 471 1.77 -13.42 -18.23
CA LYS A 471 1.40 -14.27 -19.38
C LYS A 471 2.61 -14.51 -20.29
N GLU A 472 3.37 -13.49 -20.59
CA GLU A 472 4.51 -13.56 -21.50
C GLU A 472 5.67 -14.38 -20.91
N LEU A 473 6.03 -14.15 -19.65
CA LEU A 473 7.04 -14.94 -18.93
C LEU A 473 6.67 -16.43 -18.90
N ASN A 474 5.41 -16.74 -18.64
CA ASN A 474 4.91 -18.12 -18.70
C ASN A 474 4.95 -18.71 -20.11
N ARG A 475 4.60 -17.93 -21.15
CA ARG A 475 4.64 -18.36 -22.56
C ARG A 475 6.05 -18.73 -22.99
N GLN A 476 7.04 -17.93 -22.55
CA GLN A 476 8.46 -18.18 -22.83
C GLN A 476 9.10 -19.20 -21.88
N LYS A 477 8.34 -19.71 -20.89
CA LYS A 477 8.82 -20.65 -19.86
C LYS A 477 10.01 -20.13 -19.06
N ILE A 478 10.10 -18.81 -18.87
CA ILE A 478 11.11 -18.17 -18.02
C ILE A 478 10.71 -18.37 -16.57
N TRP A 479 11.61 -18.96 -15.76
CA TRP A 479 11.39 -19.04 -14.33
C TRP A 479 11.49 -17.67 -13.70
N HIS A 480 10.49 -17.30 -12.89
CA HIS A 480 10.40 -16.01 -12.25
C HIS A 480 9.53 -16.07 -10.99
N GLU A 481 9.85 -15.22 -10.04
CA GLU A 481 9.07 -14.98 -8.83
C GLU A 481 8.88 -13.47 -8.62
N PHE A 482 7.65 -13.00 -8.61
CA PHE A 482 7.36 -11.65 -8.14
C PHE A 482 7.65 -11.57 -6.64
N LYS A 483 8.39 -10.54 -6.22
CA LYS A 483 8.79 -10.31 -4.83
C LYS A 483 8.00 -9.20 -4.19
N VAL A 484 7.80 -8.10 -4.90
CA VAL A 484 6.99 -6.97 -4.44
C VAL A 484 6.44 -6.18 -5.64
N ASN A 485 5.25 -5.65 -5.46
CA ASN A 485 4.60 -4.68 -6.34
C ASN A 485 4.34 -3.41 -5.53
N VAL A 486 5.02 -2.31 -5.82
CA VAL A 486 4.86 -1.04 -5.12
C VAL A 486 4.49 0.05 -6.12
N HIS A 487 3.23 0.42 -6.15
CA HIS A 487 2.67 1.47 -7.02
C HIS A 487 2.90 1.22 -8.51
N ASP A 488 4.00 1.72 -9.05
CA ASP A 488 4.45 1.70 -10.44
C ASP A 488 5.74 0.87 -10.64
N GLU A 489 6.21 0.19 -9.58
CA GLU A 489 7.43 -0.61 -9.54
C GLU A 489 7.13 -2.09 -9.28
N TRP A 490 7.86 -2.99 -9.96
CA TRP A 490 7.92 -4.42 -9.68
C TRP A 490 9.35 -4.85 -9.38
N GLN A 491 9.50 -5.74 -8.39
CA GLN A 491 10.75 -6.45 -8.13
C GLN A 491 10.53 -7.93 -8.43
N ILE A 492 11.33 -8.49 -9.33
CA ILE A 492 11.17 -9.85 -9.85
C ILE A 492 12.50 -10.60 -9.73
N GLU A 493 12.48 -11.74 -9.06
CA GLU A 493 13.62 -12.66 -9.04
C GLU A 493 13.53 -13.62 -10.24
N CYS A 494 14.65 -13.80 -10.95
CA CYS A 494 14.79 -14.73 -12.06
C CYS A 494 16.23 -15.26 -12.14
N HIS A 495 16.48 -16.26 -12.99
CA HIS A 495 17.86 -16.69 -13.24
C HIS A 495 18.69 -15.56 -13.87
N GLU A 496 19.98 -15.49 -13.52
CA GLU A 496 20.88 -14.44 -14.03
C GLU A 496 20.89 -14.34 -15.57
N ALA A 497 20.81 -15.49 -16.25
CA ALA A 497 20.82 -15.53 -17.70
C ALA A 497 19.56 -14.91 -18.35
N ASP A 498 18.45 -14.83 -17.61
CA ASP A 498 17.17 -14.33 -18.10
C ASP A 498 16.89 -12.87 -17.70
N ALA A 499 17.76 -12.28 -16.87
CA ALA A 499 17.47 -11.01 -16.20
C ALA A 499 17.16 -9.86 -17.18
N ASP A 500 18.00 -9.67 -18.21
CA ASP A 500 17.76 -8.64 -19.23
C ASP A 500 16.48 -8.92 -20.04
N THR A 501 16.19 -10.19 -20.34
CA THR A 501 14.97 -10.59 -21.03
C THR A 501 13.74 -10.25 -20.19
N VAL A 502 13.76 -10.55 -18.89
CA VAL A 502 12.67 -10.19 -17.96
C VAL A 502 12.47 -8.67 -17.92
N GLY A 503 13.56 -7.90 -17.86
CA GLY A 503 13.51 -6.43 -17.87
C GLY A 503 12.88 -5.88 -19.15
N GLN A 504 13.29 -6.37 -20.32
CA GLN A 504 12.74 -5.96 -21.61
C GLN A 504 11.26 -6.33 -21.75
N LEU A 505 10.88 -7.54 -21.34
CA LEU A 505 9.48 -7.99 -21.33
C LEU A 505 8.61 -7.12 -20.41
N GLY A 506 9.15 -6.67 -19.28
CA GLY A 506 8.44 -5.76 -18.39
C GLY A 506 8.18 -4.39 -19.01
N LYS A 507 9.17 -3.81 -19.67
CA LYS A 507 8.99 -2.57 -20.44
C LYS A 507 7.95 -2.74 -21.55
N GLU A 508 8.03 -3.84 -22.30
CA GLU A 508 7.08 -4.10 -23.37
C GLU A 508 5.66 -4.33 -22.83
N ALA A 509 5.51 -4.99 -21.69
CA ALA A 509 4.21 -5.18 -21.05
C ALA A 509 3.56 -3.84 -20.65
N ILE A 510 4.35 -2.87 -20.17
CA ILE A 510 3.86 -1.52 -19.86
C ILE A 510 3.38 -0.81 -21.13
N LYS A 511 4.16 -0.86 -22.23
CA LYS A 511 3.77 -0.29 -23.52
C LYS A 511 2.50 -0.94 -24.06
N GLN A 512 2.45 -2.27 -24.04
CA GLN A 512 1.31 -3.03 -24.53
C GLN A 512 0.04 -2.76 -23.73
N ALA A 513 0.14 -2.62 -22.40
CA ALA A 513 -0.99 -2.22 -21.56
C ALA A 513 -1.56 -0.85 -21.99
N GLY A 514 -0.70 0.10 -22.35
CA GLY A 514 -1.14 1.39 -22.90
C GLY A 514 -1.91 1.24 -24.22
N ILE A 515 -1.46 0.37 -25.10
CA ILE A 515 -2.14 0.10 -26.39
C ILE A 515 -3.52 -0.55 -26.15
N GLU A 516 -3.60 -1.60 -25.33
CA GLU A 516 -4.85 -2.31 -25.03
C GLU A 516 -5.88 -1.43 -24.32
N LEU A 517 -5.42 -0.52 -23.46
CA LEU A 517 -6.25 0.47 -22.76
C LEU A 517 -6.51 1.73 -23.60
N LYS A 518 -6.03 1.75 -24.86
CA LYS A 518 -6.20 2.87 -25.80
C LYS A 518 -5.71 4.20 -25.25
N MET A 519 -4.56 4.18 -24.59
CA MET A 519 -3.94 5.38 -24.06
C MET A 519 -3.54 6.33 -25.20
N ARG A 520 -3.85 7.63 -25.06
CA ARG A 520 -3.43 8.68 -26.01
C ARG A 520 -1.97 9.06 -25.84
N CYS A 521 -1.46 8.95 -24.61
CA CYS A 521 -0.06 9.13 -24.30
C CYS A 521 0.64 7.78 -24.31
N PRO A 522 1.69 7.57 -25.12
CA PRO A 522 2.47 6.33 -25.10
C PRO A 522 3.06 6.07 -23.71
N LEU A 523 3.01 4.83 -23.29
CA LEU A 523 3.63 4.40 -22.04
C LEU A 523 5.03 3.86 -22.28
N ASP A 524 5.88 3.92 -21.28
CA ASP A 524 7.22 3.33 -21.28
C ASP A 524 7.62 2.93 -19.86
N GLY A 525 8.68 2.15 -19.75
CA GLY A 525 9.26 1.74 -18.49
C GLY A 525 10.78 1.67 -18.56
N GLU A 526 11.38 1.60 -17.41
CA GLU A 526 12.81 1.41 -17.20
C GLU A 526 13.04 0.16 -16.36
N TYR A 527 14.22 -0.46 -16.46
CA TYR A 527 14.58 -1.55 -15.58
C TYR A 527 16.05 -1.51 -15.23
N ASN A 528 16.36 -2.02 -14.05
CA ASN A 528 17.70 -2.27 -13.57
C ASN A 528 17.83 -3.72 -13.08
N VAL A 529 19.02 -4.28 -13.21
CA VAL A 529 19.33 -5.63 -12.77
C VAL A 529 20.38 -5.58 -11.65
N GLY A 530 20.15 -6.33 -10.58
CA GLY A 530 21.06 -6.37 -9.46
C GLY A 530 20.89 -7.62 -8.60
N LYS A 531 21.46 -7.59 -7.40
CA LYS A 531 21.33 -8.66 -6.40
C LYS A 531 20.44 -8.24 -5.23
N THR A 532 20.26 -6.94 -5.05
CA THR A 532 19.48 -6.36 -3.97
C THR A 532 18.51 -5.32 -4.50
N TRP A 533 17.49 -4.99 -3.72
CA TRP A 533 16.56 -3.92 -4.09
C TRP A 533 17.23 -2.54 -4.20
N LYS A 534 18.38 -2.35 -3.53
CA LYS A 534 19.19 -1.14 -3.70
C LYS A 534 19.75 -1.03 -5.12
N ASP A 535 20.21 -2.15 -5.71
CA ASP A 535 20.85 -2.15 -7.02
C ASP A 535 19.87 -1.92 -8.17
N THR A 536 18.60 -2.16 -7.92
CA THR A 536 17.52 -2.13 -8.92
C THR A 536 16.68 -0.85 -8.88
N HIS A 537 17.12 0.17 -8.10
CA HIS A 537 16.31 1.41 -7.92
C HIS A 537 17.14 2.69 -8.00
#